data_1a9be6350563a72508ee29462d03ae98
#
_entry.id   1a9be6350563a72508ee29462d03ae98
#
_cell.length_a   1.000
_cell.length_b   1.000
_cell.length_c   1.000
_cell.angle_alpha   90.00
_cell.angle_beta   90.00
_cell.angle_gamma   90.00
#
_symmetry.space_group_name_H-M   'P 1'
#
loop_
_entity.id
_entity.type
_entity.pdbx_description
1 polymer ?
#
loop_
_entity_poly.entity_id
_entity_poly.type
_entity_poly.pdbx_seq_one_letter_code
_entity_poly.pdbx_strand_id
1 'polypeptide(L)'
;MSGRGTEFRETLLGTFRLDGEGRTRAARLDLRASADTVLRPAGTTEARVTGRIRIAGRADDPHLVGELEISPLARRRIRYRLAFTADGRRLTLDGWKSVTPLRPVRSMTVLPCTLYEEGKRVGAGTLRFPLGTGLAPFLASFRFPRREDADALVAPRWKGEPGRTEVWYTTATDQLTGDGLWLHHELVAPTDGSGGHAHGWVAVFPKDGPVEHARFGPEPWQGGTDGFGTRDVSVRPGRLTGTAGAFTWDLTERAQDAPLFTFPRWSWRRPLLPAAQILPAARATYDGTVTHNGRTLTLKGAPGASARIYGHGNARRWSWLHADLGGGDVLEVVAAVSTRPVLRGLPPLVFLRLRLRRRGRTWPRRAERPALGWAGAGRFRAEIGLPVWTVTGRSGLRRIRVEVTQPEARTLTLAYTNPDGSETFCRNSETADAVVRLERWWGRWRPEALWTLDGTAHAEVGGR
;
A
#
# COMPACT_ATOMS: atom_id res chain seq x y z
N MET A 1 15.13 -6.87 10.35
CA MET A 1 14.92 -6.36 11.75
C MET A 1 13.89 -5.25 11.69
N SER A 2 12.72 -5.40 12.36
CA SER A 2 11.68 -4.35 12.34
C SER A 2 12.16 -3.12 13.11
N GLY A 3 12.49 -2.06 12.40
CA GLY A 3 12.80 -0.76 12.97
C GLY A 3 11.53 -0.07 13.50
N ARG A 4 11.66 0.79 14.49
CA ARG A 4 10.60 1.74 14.85
C ARG A 4 10.82 3.02 14.07
N GLY A 5 9.77 3.50 13.39
CA GLY A 5 9.72 4.84 12.82
C GLY A 5 9.28 5.87 13.85
N THR A 6 9.31 7.12 13.46
CA THR A 6 8.76 8.23 14.25
C THR A 6 7.74 8.99 13.42
N GLU A 7 6.58 9.26 13.99
CA GLU A 7 5.57 10.15 13.42
C GLU A 7 5.17 11.21 14.45
N PHE A 8 5.00 12.45 14.01
CA PHE A 8 4.47 13.51 14.85
C PHE A 8 3.76 14.57 14.01
N ARG A 9 3.02 15.45 14.69
CA ARG A 9 2.35 16.60 14.08
C ARG A 9 2.87 17.88 14.69
N GLU A 10 3.03 18.90 13.86
CA GLU A 10 3.48 20.22 14.31
C GLU A 10 2.62 21.30 13.65
N THR A 11 2.23 22.30 14.43
CA THR A 11 1.59 23.51 13.93
C THR A 11 2.52 24.70 14.18
N LEU A 12 2.76 25.49 13.14
CA LEU A 12 3.54 26.71 13.19
C LEU A 12 2.66 27.90 12.77
N LEU A 13 2.78 29.01 13.49
CA LEU A 13 2.04 30.25 13.24
C LEU A 13 3.01 31.39 13.04
N GLY A 14 2.70 32.33 12.16
CA GLY A 14 3.56 33.50 11.95
C GLY A 14 3.15 34.34 10.78
N THR A 15 4.12 34.96 10.12
CA THR A 15 3.87 35.88 9.02
C THR A 15 4.88 35.74 7.89
N PHE A 16 4.46 36.08 6.68
CA PHE A 16 5.30 36.25 5.50
C PHE A 16 5.19 37.69 4.96
N ARG A 17 6.33 38.19 4.46
CA ARG A 17 6.39 39.37 3.59
C ARG A 17 6.82 38.87 2.22
N LEU A 18 6.02 39.14 1.21
CA LEU A 18 6.35 38.86 -0.19
C LEU A 18 7.13 40.05 -0.76
N ASP A 19 8.10 39.72 -1.61
CA ASP A 19 8.92 40.75 -2.26
C ASP A 19 8.01 41.59 -3.17
N GLY A 20 8.14 42.92 -3.08
CA GLY A 20 7.25 43.88 -3.77
C GLY A 20 5.94 44.20 -3.02
N GLU A 21 5.61 43.55 -1.92
CA GLU A 21 4.45 43.88 -1.09
C GLU A 21 4.84 44.64 0.17
N GLY A 22 4.16 45.76 0.44
CA GLY A 22 4.39 46.58 1.63
C GLY A 22 3.88 45.98 2.94
N ARG A 23 3.07 44.92 2.90
CA ARG A 23 2.39 44.34 4.07
C ARG A 23 2.85 42.93 4.39
N THR A 24 2.78 42.58 5.67
CA THR A 24 2.96 41.19 6.12
C THR A 24 1.65 40.46 6.12
N ARG A 25 1.67 39.17 5.78
CA ARG A 25 0.50 38.27 5.73
C ARG A 25 0.57 37.24 6.82
N ALA A 26 -0.52 37.04 7.56
CA ALA A 26 -0.60 35.98 8.54
C ALA A 26 -0.48 34.60 7.86
N ALA A 27 0.24 33.71 8.52
CA ALA A 27 0.45 32.35 8.00
C ALA A 27 0.29 31.29 9.08
N ARG A 28 -0.22 30.14 8.65
CA ARG A 28 -0.34 28.92 9.45
C ARG A 28 0.16 27.73 8.64
N LEU A 29 0.95 26.90 9.28
CA LEU A 29 1.52 25.69 8.73
C LEU A 29 1.19 24.51 9.66
N ASP A 30 0.39 23.58 9.18
CA ASP A 30 0.00 22.35 9.88
C ASP A 30 0.70 21.17 9.21
N LEU A 31 1.62 20.50 9.91
CA LEU A 31 2.48 19.46 9.38
C LEU A 31 2.25 18.09 10.04
N ARG A 32 2.45 17.04 9.27
CA ARG A 32 2.69 15.67 9.74
C ARG A 32 4.02 15.20 9.20
N ALA A 33 4.97 14.92 10.09
CA ALA A 33 6.26 14.36 9.77
C ALA A 33 6.28 12.86 10.03
N SER A 34 7.01 12.12 9.18
CA SER A 34 7.12 10.66 9.23
C SER A 34 8.52 10.24 8.83
N ALA A 35 9.29 9.73 9.81
CA ALA A 35 10.63 9.19 9.63
C ALA A 35 10.63 7.67 9.73
N ASP A 36 11.49 7.02 8.95
CA ASP A 36 11.63 5.55 8.94
C ASP A 36 12.38 5.00 10.16
N THR A 37 13.05 5.88 10.89
CA THR A 37 13.80 5.55 12.11
C THR A 37 13.29 6.32 13.31
N VAL A 38 13.66 5.86 14.52
CA VAL A 38 13.48 6.67 15.73
C VAL A 38 14.40 7.87 15.67
N LEU A 39 13.88 9.04 16.09
CA LEU A 39 14.67 10.26 16.17
C LEU A 39 15.95 10.02 16.98
N ARG A 40 17.09 10.33 16.37
CA ARG A 40 18.41 10.23 17.01
C ARG A 40 18.93 11.63 17.32
N PRO A 41 18.90 12.07 18.58
CA PRO A 41 19.33 13.42 18.93
C PRO A 41 20.78 13.72 18.50
N ALA A 42 21.69 12.75 18.62
CA ALA A 42 23.09 12.87 18.24
C ALA A 42 23.35 12.64 16.74
N GLY A 43 22.36 12.21 15.98
CA GLY A 43 22.46 11.93 14.54
C GLY A 43 21.60 12.87 13.70
N THR A 44 21.52 12.56 12.40
CA THR A 44 20.57 13.18 11.48
C THR A 44 19.44 12.21 11.19
N THR A 45 18.20 12.66 11.27
CA THR A 45 17.02 11.92 10.89
C THR A 45 16.29 12.67 9.79
N GLU A 46 16.06 12.01 8.68
CA GLU A 46 15.24 12.53 7.59
C GLU A 46 13.80 12.08 7.77
N ALA A 47 12.87 12.99 7.58
CA ALA A 47 11.45 12.71 7.67
C ALA A 47 10.70 13.30 6.46
N ARG A 48 9.80 12.51 5.88
CA ARG A 48 8.85 13.01 4.89
C ARG A 48 7.78 13.84 5.59
N VAL A 49 7.37 14.92 4.94
CA VAL A 49 6.38 15.86 5.48
C VAL A 49 5.19 15.95 4.53
N THR A 50 4.00 15.90 5.11
CA THR A 50 2.75 16.26 4.43
C THR A 50 1.99 17.26 5.31
N GLY A 51 1.14 18.10 4.72
CA GLY A 51 0.40 19.03 5.55
C GLY A 51 -0.43 20.03 4.77
N ARG A 52 -0.74 21.13 5.44
CA ARG A 52 -1.47 22.26 4.89
C ARG A 52 -0.76 23.56 5.24
N ILE A 53 -0.63 24.44 4.27
CA ILE A 53 -0.17 25.81 4.47
C ILE A 53 -1.30 26.77 4.13
N ARG A 54 -1.45 27.81 4.95
CA ARG A 54 -2.35 28.95 4.70
C ARG A 54 -1.54 30.24 4.84
N ILE A 55 -1.60 31.09 3.83
CA ILE A 55 -1.04 32.45 3.83
C ILE A 55 -2.18 33.37 3.43
N ALA A 56 -2.56 34.28 4.33
CA ALA A 56 -3.75 35.12 4.17
C ALA A 56 -3.78 35.84 2.82
N GLY A 57 -4.84 35.57 2.04
CA GLY A 57 -5.06 36.14 0.71
C GLY A 57 -4.02 35.73 -0.33
N ARG A 58 -3.30 34.60 -0.16
CA ARG A 58 -2.29 34.15 -1.11
C ARG A 58 -2.27 32.63 -1.31
N ALA A 59 -2.38 31.83 -0.28
CA ALA A 59 -2.35 30.39 -0.38
C ALA A 59 -3.28 29.71 0.64
N ASP A 60 -3.92 28.63 0.22
CA ASP A 60 -4.56 27.64 1.09
C ASP A 60 -4.38 26.26 0.42
N ASP A 61 -3.19 25.65 0.60
CA ASP A 61 -2.87 24.37 0.00
C ASP A 61 -2.92 23.24 1.06
N PRO A 62 -3.90 22.31 0.96
CA PRO A 62 -4.00 21.15 1.82
C PRO A 62 -3.07 20.00 1.41
N HIS A 63 -2.32 20.12 0.31
CA HIS A 63 -1.47 19.09 -0.30
C HIS A 63 0.02 19.41 -0.20
N LEU A 64 0.41 20.28 0.72
CA LEU A 64 1.81 20.55 0.98
C LEU A 64 2.58 19.24 1.22
N VAL A 65 3.74 19.12 0.56
CA VAL A 65 4.66 17.99 0.70
C VAL A 65 6.08 18.47 0.88
N GLY A 66 6.96 17.66 1.43
CA GLY A 66 8.38 17.99 1.53
C GLY A 66 9.15 17.11 2.50
N GLU A 67 10.27 17.64 2.94
CA GLU A 67 11.26 16.95 3.77
C GLU A 67 11.62 17.78 5.00
N LEU A 68 11.94 17.07 6.08
CA LEU A 68 12.39 17.62 7.34
C LEU A 68 13.69 16.91 7.74
N GLU A 69 14.79 17.63 7.78
CA GLU A 69 16.07 17.15 8.32
C GLU A 69 16.15 17.54 9.81
N ILE A 70 16.16 16.55 10.68
CA ILE A 70 16.21 16.73 12.14
C ILE A 70 17.61 16.35 12.63
N SER A 71 18.43 17.33 12.97
CA SER A 71 19.81 17.13 13.42
C SER A 71 20.14 18.09 14.57
N PRO A 72 19.47 17.94 15.73
CA PRO A 72 19.50 18.95 16.78
C PRO A 72 20.86 19.08 17.47
N LEU A 73 21.63 18.00 17.62
CA LEU A 73 22.95 18.05 18.24
C LEU A 73 24.08 18.05 17.21
N ALA A 74 24.04 17.15 16.20
CA ALA A 74 25.13 17.03 15.23
C ALA A 74 25.29 18.26 14.35
N ARG A 75 24.21 18.80 13.80
CA ARG A 75 24.23 19.99 12.93
C ARG A 75 23.61 21.22 13.57
N ARG A 76 23.15 21.11 14.80
CA ARG A 76 22.46 22.17 15.56
C ARG A 76 21.32 22.82 14.79
N ARG A 77 20.59 22.05 13.95
CA ARG A 77 19.50 22.56 13.13
C ARG A 77 18.40 21.55 12.90
N ILE A 78 17.21 22.09 12.61
CA ILE A 78 16.05 21.35 12.06
C ILE A 78 15.64 22.10 10.80
N ARG A 79 15.86 21.53 9.61
CA ARG A 79 15.63 22.17 8.31
C ARG A 79 14.34 21.67 7.69
N TYR A 80 13.58 22.59 7.15
CA TYR A 80 12.30 22.38 6.45
C TYR A 80 12.48 22.74 4.97
N ARG A 81 12.16 21.81 4.07
CA ARG A 81 12.05 22.04 2.63
C ARG A 81 10.68 21.56 2.20
N LEU A 82 9.78 22.50 1.93
CA LEU A 82 8.37 22.22 1.72
C LEU A 82 7.91 22.81 0.40
N ALA A 83 7.18 22.03 -0.41
CA ALA A 83 6.60 22.47 -1.66
C ALA A 83 5.07 22.56 -1.52
N PHE A 84 4.47 23.62 -2.06
CA PHE A 84 3.04 23.86 -2.05
C PHE A 84 2.62 24.72 -3.25
N THR A 85 1.33 24.84 -3.47
CA THR A 85 0.76 25.65 -4.54
C THR A 85 0.11 26.91 -3.97
N ALA A 86 0.38 28.06 -4.58
CA ALA A 86 -0.25 29.33 -4.30
C ALA A 86 -0.63 30.00 -5.61
N ASP A 87 -1.89 30.41 -5.78
CA ASP A 87 -2.42 31.02 -7.01
C ASP A 87 -2.04 30.24 -8.30
N GLY A 88 -2.11 28.91 -8.25
CA GLY A 88 -1.75 28.03 -9.37
C GLY A 88 -0.25 27.85 -9.62
N ARG A 89 0.63 28.50 -8.85
CA ARG A 89 2.09 28.43 -8.99
C ARG A 89 2.71 27.57 -7.91
N ARG A 90 3.77 26.86 -8.25
CA ARG A 90 4.50 26.03 -7.29
C ARG A 90 5.54 26.85 -6.54
N LEU A 91 5.37 26.94 -5.23
CA LEU A 91 6.30 27.60 -4.31
C LEU A 91 7.07 26.58 -3.48
N THR A 92 8.27 26.93 -3.10
CA THR A 92 9.10 26.18 -2.14
C THR A 92 9.40 27.04 -0.94
N LEU A 93 9.15 26.52 0.27
CA LEU A 93 9.59 27.08 1.53
C LEU A 93 10.88 26.38 1.95
N ASP A 94 11.96 27.12 2.16
CA ASP A 94 13.20 26.63 2.78
C ASP A 94 13.50 27.45 4.04
N GLY A 95 13.75 26.77 5.14
CA GLY A 95 14.05 27.40 6.42
C GLY A 95 14.56 26.41 7.44
N TRP A 96 15.17 26.90 8.50
CA TRP A 96 15.65 26.03 9.57
C TRP A 96 15.55 26.70 10.94
N LYS A 97 15.28 25.88 11.95
CA LYS A 97 15.42 26.23 13.36
C LYS A 97 16.86 25.99 13.78
N SER A 98 17.53 26.99 14.29
CA SER A 98 18.86 26.85 14.86
C SER A 98 18.80 26.38 16.30
N VAL A 99 19.41 25.24 16.63
CA VAL A 99 19.40 24.70 17.99
C VAL A 99 20.55 25.22 18.79
N THR A 100 20.26 26.09 19.76
CA THR A 100 21.27 26.71 20.62
C THR A 100 21.24 26.10 22.03
N PRO A 101 22.34 25.49 22.52
CA PRO A 101 22.34 24.82 23.84
C PRO A 101 21.98 25.75 25.01
N LEU A 102 22.34 27.04 24.94
CA LEU A 102 22.02 28.01 25.98
C LEU A 102 20.53 28.39 26.06
N ARG A 103 19.77 28.21 24.98
CA ARG A 103 18.33 28.53 24.91
C ARG A 103 17.60 27.53 24.05
N PRO A 104 17.61 26.20 24.38
CA PRO A 104 17.19 25.16 23.50
C PRO A 104 15.71 25.28 23.14
N VAL A 105 14.83 25.55 24.10
CA VAL A 105 13.39 25.69 23.88
C VAL A 105 13.10 26.84 22.92
N ARG A 106 13.62 28.03 23.17
CA ARG A 106 13.34 29.21 22.35
C ARG A 106 13.90 29.04 20.91
N SER A 107 15.10 28.48 20.79
CA SER A 107 15.73 28.28 19.49
C SER A 107 15.02 27.26 18.61
N MET A 108 14.43 26.21 19.19
CA MET A 108 13.65 25.20 18.48
C MET A 108 12.21 25.63 18.13
N THR A 109 11.77 26.78 18.61
CA THR A 109 10.38 27.26 18.37
C THR A 109 10.30 28.27 17.23
N VAL A 110 11.38 28.85 16.78
CA VAL A 110 11.40 29.89 15.74
C VAL A 110 11.96 29.33 14.46
N LEU A 111 11.19 29.43 13.37
CA LEU A 111 11.55 29.02 12.04
C LEU A 111 11.59 30.24 11.10
N PRO A 112 12.75 30.88 10.93
CA PRO A 112 12.95 31.80 9.80
C PRO A 112 12.94 30.99 8.52
N CYS A 113 12.27 31.49 7.50
CA CYS A 113 12.12 30.78 6.22
C CYS A 113 12.00 31.74 5.04
N THR A 114 12.40 31.26 3.89
CA THR A 114 12.36 31.98 2.60
C THR A 114 11.46 31.23 1.64
N LEU A 115 10.71 31.96 0.87
CA LEU A 115 9.87 31.42 -0.22
C LEU A 115 10.58 31.62 -1.56
N TYR A 116 10.51 30.55 -2.37
CA TYR A 116 11.09 30.55 -3.71
C TYR A 116 10.02 30.13 -4.73
N GLU A 117 10.02 30.75 -5.89
CA GLU A 117 9.28 30.37 -7.09
C GLU A 117 10.29 30.10 -8.21
N GLU A 118 10.33 28.90 -8.76
CA GLU A 118 11.29 28.48 -9.78
C GLU A 118 12.76 28.83 -9.45
N GLY A 119 13.12 28.68 -8.18
CA GLY A 119 14.47 28.99 -7.69
C GLY A 119 14.75 30.47 -7.38
N LYS A 120 13.86 31.40 -7.74
CA LYS A 120 13.96 32.82 -7.40
C LYS A 120 13.28 33.08 -6.06
N ARG A 121 13.93 33.88 -5.21
CA ARG A 121 13.34 34.35 -3.95
C ARG A 121 12.13 35.24 -4.27
N VAL A 122 11.01 34.97 -3.61
CA VAL A 122 9.76 35.74 -3.74
C VAL A 122 9.21 36.23 -2.40
N GLY A 123 9.87 35.93 -1.31
CA GLY A 123 9.48 36.41 0.00
C GLY A 123 10.25 35.75 1.15
N ALA A 124 10.04 36.25 2.35
CA ALA A 124 10.57 35.68 3.57
C ALA A 124 9.58 35.81 4.73
N GLY A 125 9.73 34.97 5.73
CA GLY A 125 8.85 34.98 6.88
C GLY A 125 9.47 34.36 8.12
N THR A 126 8.72 34.45 9.20
CA THR A 126 9.08 33.77 10.45
C THR A 126 7.83 33.06 10.98
N LEU A 127 7.94 31.77 11.13
CA LEU A 127 6.94 30.94 11.76
C LEU A 127 7.38 30.55 13.16
N ARG A 128 6.47 30.41 14.08
CA ARG A 128 6.72 30.10 15.49
C ARG A 128 5.84 28.95 15.95
N PHE A 129 6.41 28.05 16.72
CA PHE A 129 5.68 27.01 17.41
C PHE A 129 4.99 27.64 18.65
N PRO A 130 3.65 27.50 18.79
CA PRO A 130 2.91 28.09 19.89
C PRO A 130 3.09 27.24 21.17
N LEU A 131 4.10 27.54 21.98
CA LEU A 131 4.44 26.76 23.19
C LEU A 131 3.28 26.57 24.15
N GLY A 132 2.49 27.64 24.42
CA GLY A 132 1.41 27.57 25.39
C GLY A 132 0.28 26.62 25.00
N THR A 133 -0.15 26.65 23.74
CA THR A 133 -1.29 25.87 23.26
C THR A 133 -0.89 24.64 22.43
N GLY A 134 0.32 24.63 21.90
CA GLY A 134 0.80 23.61 20.96
C GLY A 134 1.64 22.49 21.57
N LEU A 135 2.27 22.70 22.73
CA LEU A 135 3.23 21.74 23.29
C LEU A 135 2.56 20.40 23.66
N ALA A 136 1.49 20.44 24.41
CA ALA A 136 0.79 19.21 24.82
C ALA A 136 0.21 18.41 23.64
N PRO A 137 -0.48 19.02 22.65
CA PRO A 137 -0.90 18.33 21.44
C PRO A 137 0.28 17.80 20.61
N PHE A 138 1.40 18.54 20.52
CA PHE A 138 2.62 18.12 19.83
C PHE A 138 3.20 16.85 20.45
N LEU A 139 3.46 16.85 21.77
CA LEU A 139 3.98 15.68 22.49
C LEU A 139 3.01 14.49 22.39
N ALA A 140 1.71 14.72 22.55
CA ALA A 140 0.69 13.69 22.40
C ALA A 140 0.56 13.15 20.97
N SER A 141 1.09 13.86 19.97
CA SER A 141 1.06 13.44 18.58
C SER A 141 2.12 12.40 18.22
N PHE A 142 3.17 12.26 19.05
CA PHE A 142 4.23 11.28 18.78
C PHE A 142 3.69 9.86 18.74
N ARG A 143 4.09 9.16 17.68
CA ARG A 143 3.84 7.73 17.48
C ARG A 143 5.14 7.09 17.06
N PHE A 144 5.38 5.89 17.53
CA PHE A 144 6.53 5.08 17.17
C PHE A 144 6.05 3.79 16.50
N PRO A 145 5.50 3.90 15.27
CA PRO A 145 5.02 2.73 14.57
C PRO A 145 6.19 1.77 14.36
N ARG A 146 5.95 0.47 14.59
CA ARG A 146 6.85 -0.55 14.09
C ARG A 146 6.69 -0.53 12.56
N ARG A 147 7.73 -0.13 11.88
CA ARG A 147 7.81 -0.26 10.44
C ARG A 147 8.37 -1.64 10.14
N GLU A 148 7.61 -2.45 9.49
CA GLU A 148 8.13 -3.63 8.85
C GLU A 148 8.77 -3.16 7.55
N ASP A 149 10.00 -3.58 7.34
CA ASP A 149 10.74 -3.33 6.13
C ASP A 149 10.04 -4.05 4.98
N ALA A 150 9.57 -3.30 3.99
CA ALA A 150 8.88 -3.86 2.84
C ALA A 150 9.80 -4.85 2.09
N ASP A 151 11.08 -4.52 1.99
CA ASP A 151 12.07 -5.35 1.32
C ASP A 151 12.27 -6.69 2.06
N ALA A 152 12.31 -6.64 3.39
CA ALA A 152 12.39 -7.86 4.21
C ALA A 152 11.13 -8.74 4.11
N LEU A 153 10.01 -8.17 3.67
CA LEU A 153 8.79 -8.94 3.44
C LEU A 153 8.76 -9.64 2.08
N VAL A 154 9.68 -9.35 1.17
CA VAL A 154 9.85 -10.07 -0.10
C VAL A 154 10.60 -11.38 0.10
N ALA A 155 11.46 -11.46 1.12
CA ALA A 155 12.25 -12.66 1.43
C ALA A 155 11.39 -13.90 1.69
N PRO A 156 11.84 -15.10 1.24
CA PRO A 156 11.11 -16.34 1.44
C PRO A 156 10.91 -16.67 2.91
N ARG A 157 9.73 -17.15 3.22
CA ARG A 157 9.39 -17.68 4.56
C ARG A 157 9.62 -19.17 4.68
N TRP A 158 9.46 -19.90 3.59
CA TRP A 158 9.68 -21.33 3.55
C TRP A 158 11.12 -21.70 3.95
N LYS A 159 11.26 -22.68 4.81
CA LYS A 159 12.55 -23.14 5.36
C LYS A 159 12.81 -24.63 5.11
N GLY A 160 12.13 -25.19 4.09
CA GLY A 160 12.26 -26.61 3.75
C GLY A 160 11.11 -27.47 4.30
N GLU A 161 10.11 -26.88 4.97
CA GLU A 161 9.00 -27.66 5.51
C GLU A 161 8.11 -28.23 4.39
N PRO A 162 7.70 -29.51 4.42
CA PRO A 162 6.75 -30.06 3.48
C PRO A 162 5.34 -29.51 3.68
N GLY A 163 4.48 -29.66 2.69
CA GLY A 163 3.10 -29.26 2.76
C GLY A 163 2.91 -27.73 2.84
N ARG A 164 3.71 -26.96 2.07
CA ARG A 164 3.68 -25.50 2.05
C ARG A 164 3.51 -24.95 0.65
N THR A 165 2.81 -23.83 0.58
CA THR A 165 2.77 -22.95 -0.60
C THR A 165 3.21 -21.57 -0.20
N GLU A 166 4.03 -20.95 -1.00
CA GLU A 166 4.42 -19.54 -0.86
C GLU A 166 4.30 -18.83 -2.20
N VAL A 167 3.61 -17.69 -2.19
CA VAL A 167 3.28 -16.93 -3.40
C VAL A 167 3.83 -15.52 -3.31
N TRP A 168 4.33 -15.04 -4.45
CA TRP A 168 4.63 -13.64 -4.74
C TRP A 168 3.81 -13.28 -5.97
N TYR A 169 2.91 -12.33 -5.86
CA TYR A 169 2.22 -11.85 -7.04
C TYR A 169 2.23 -10.33 -7.13
N THR A 170 2.14 -9.87 -8.35
CA THR A 170 2.15 -8.47 -8.72
C THR A 170 1.01 -8.22 -9.68
N THR A 171 0.29 -7.14 -9.43
CA THR A 171 -0.74 -6.61 -10.32
C THR A 171 -0.38 -5.20 -10.72
N ALA A 172 -0.62 -4.81 -11.97
CA ALA A 172 -0.44 -3.44 -12.43
C ALA A 172 -1.44 -3.12 -13.55
N THR A 173 -1.77 -1.84 -13.71
CA THR A 173 -2.60 -1.36 -14.81
C THR A 173 -1.82 -0.31 -15.59
N ASP A 174 -1.63 -0.50 -16.89
CA ASP A 174 -1.08 0.55 -17.74
C ASP A 174 -2.09 1.69 -17.89
N GLN A 175 -1.67 2.89 -17.54
CA GLN A 175 -2.55 4.06 -17.56
C GLN A 175 -2.87 4.57 -18.97
N LEU A 176 -2.07 4.19 -19.97
CA LEU A 176 -2.27 4.64 -21.35
C LEU A 176 -3.27 3.76 -22.10
N THR A 177 -3.13 2.43 -21.96
CA THR A 177 -3.98 1.47 -22.69
C THR A 177 -5.13 0.94 -21.83
N GLY A 178 -5.00 0.99 -20.51
CA GLY A 178 -5.91 0.34 -19.57
C GLY A 178 -5.67 -1.17 -19.45
N ASP A 179 -4.60 -1.69 -20.03
CA ASP A 179 -4.25 -3.11 -19.97
C ASP A 179 -3.79 -3.49 -18.56
N GLY A 180 -4.29 -4.62 -18.07
CA GLY A 180 -3.86 -5.22 -16.83
C GLY A 180 -2.65 -6.13 -17.02
N LEU A 181 -1.72 -6.10 -16.09
CA LEU A 181 -0.58 -7.02 -16.00
C LEU A 181 -0.68 -7.83 -14.72
N TRP A 182 -0.44 -9.13 -14.83
CA TRP A 182 -0.33 -10.04 -13.71
C TRP A 182 0.91 -10.91 -13.79
N LEU A 183 1.68 -10.92 -12.70
CA LEU A 183 2.82 -11.81 -12.52
C LEU A 183 2.60 -12.62 -11.25
N HIS A 184 2.55 -13.94 -11.38
CA HIS A 184 2.34 -14.88 -10.28
C HIS A 184 3.54 -15.84 -10.19
N HIS A 185 4.15 -15.87 -9.03
CA HIS A 185 5.29 -16.69 -8.72
C HIS A 185 4.95 -17.54 -7.51
N GLU A 186 5.09 -18.84 -7.63
CA GLU A 186 4.69 -19.79 -6.60
C GLU A 186 5.77 -20.81 -6.31
N LEU A 187 6.03 -21.03 -5.04
CA LEU A 187 6.77 -22.16 -4.51
C LEU A 187 5.76 -23.14 -3.91
N VAL A 188 5.84 -24.39 -4.33
CA VAL A 188 5.08 -25.50 -3.75
C VAL A 188 6.05 -26.52 -3.19
N ALA A 189 5.89 -26.84 -1.91
CA ALA A 189 6.60 -27.91 -1.24
C ALA A 189 5.62 -29.06 -0.95
N PRO A 190 5.68 -30.16 -1.72
CA PRO A 190 4.77 -31.29 -1.57
C PRO A 190 4.77 -31.91 -0.18
N THR A 191 3.66 -32.55 0.18
CA THR A 191 3.49 -33.18 1.50
C THR A 191 4.35 -34.42 1.67
N ASP A 192 4.80 -35.04 0.57
CA ASP A 192 5.67 -36.24 0.56
C ASP A 192 7.14 -35.91 0.87
N GLY A 193 7.51 -34.63 0.98
CA GLY A 193 8.89 -34.21 1.26
C GLY A 193 9.83 -34.25 0.07
N SER A 194 9.35 -34.39 -1.16
CA SER A 194 10.15 -34.43 -2.40
C SER A 194 10.91 -33.14 -2.72
N GLY A 195 10.83 -32.15 -1.86
CA GLY A 195 11.49 -30.85 -2.05
C GLY A 195 10.58 -29.81 -2.67
N GLY A 196 11.00 -28.53 -2.56
CA GLY A 196 10.23 -27.42 -3.15
C GLY A 196 10.49 -27.28 -4.64
N HIS A 197 9.44 -26.98 -5.39
CA HIS A 197 9.53 -26.57 -6.79
C HIS A 197 8.88 -25.21 -7.00
N ALA A 198 9.37 -24.48 -7.98
CA ALA A 198 8.94 -23.15 -8.32
C ALA A 198 8.29 -23.13 -9.70
N HIS A 199 7.20 -22.40 -9.83
CA HIS A 199 6.51 -22.15 -11.09
C HIS A 199 5.73 -20.84 -11.02
N GLY A 200 5.09 -20.49 -12.10
CA GLY A 200 4.21 -19.34 -12.12
C GLY A 200 3.70 -18.98 -13.51
N TRP A 201 3.13 -17.79 -13.58
CA TRP A 201 2.50 -17.28 -14.80
C TRP A 201 2.81 -15.79 -14.98
N VAL A 202 2.86 -15.39 -16.22
CA VAL A 202 2.73 -14.01 -16.67
C VAL A 202 1.48 -13.90 -17.51
N ALA A 203 0.69 -12.85 -17.31
CA ALA A 203 -0.49 -12.57 -18.14
C ALA A 203 -0.66 -11.06 -18.38
N VAL A 204 -1.07 -10.74 -19.60
CA VAL A 204 -1.55 -9.41 -19.99
C VAL A 204 -3.04 -9.53 -20.30
N PHE A 205 -3.81 -8.64 -19.71
CA PHE A 205 -5.25 -8.52 -19.87
C PHE A 205 -5.53 -7.24 -20.68
N PRO A 206 -5.58 -7.31 -22.00
CA PRO A 206 -5.90 -6.15 -22.81
C PRO A 206 -7.30 -5.64 -22.45
N LYS A 207 -7.49 -4.31 -22.46
CA LYS A 207 -8.83 -3.73 -22.29
C LYS A 207 -9.76 -4.21 -23.37
N ASP A 208 -9.25 -4.30 -24.61
CA ASP A 208 -9.94 -4.79 -25.78
C ASP A 208 -9.11 -5.93 -26.41
N GLY A 209 -9.56 -7.15 -26.22
CA GLY A 209 -8.90 -8.33 -26.78
C GLY A 209 -8.83 -9.53 -25.84
N PRO A 210 -8.32 -10.65 -26.31
CA PRO A 210 -8.18 -11.86 -25.49
C PRO A 210 -7.04 -11.69 -24.48
N VAL A 211 -7.17 -12.37 -23.33
CA VAL A 211 -6.10 -12.47 -22.34
C VAL A 211 -4.96 -13.32 -22.91
N GLU A 212 -3.75 -12.78 -22.86
CA GLU A 212 -2.53 -13.48 -23.29
C GLU A 212 -1.72 -13.87 -22.05
N HIS A 213 -1.24 -15.12 -22.00
CA HIS A 213 -0.50 -15.60 -20.85
C HIS A 213 0.52 -16.70 -21.21
N ALA A 214 1.49 -16.89 -20.33
CA ALA A 214 2.41 -17.99 -20.38
C ALA A 214 2.72 -18.52 -18.97
N ARG A 215 3.11 -19.80 -18.92
CA ARG A 215 3.56 -20.46 -17.70
C ARG A 215 5.07 -20.69 -17.77
N PHE A 216 5.75 -20.57 -16.62
CA PHE A 216 7.12 -21.03 -16.41
C PHE A 216 7.15 -22.13 -15.33
N GLY A 217 8.14 -22.98 -15.38
CA GLY A 217 8.28 -24.12 -14.48
C GLY A 217 7.24 -25.24 -14.73
N PRO A 218 7.14 -26.24 -13.84
CA PRO A 218 7.84 -26.33 -12.55
C PRO A 218 9.34 -26.65 -12.69
N GLU A 219 10.13 -26.01 -11.83
CA GLU A 219 11.57 -26.20 -11.71
C GLU A 219 11.95 -26.38 -10.24
N PRO A 220 13.09 -27.04 -9.92
CA PRO A 220 13.59 -27.05 -8.55
C PRO A 220 13.74 -25.64 -8.01
N TRP A 221 13.38 -25.45 -6.72
CA TRP A 221 13.52 -24.16 -6.07
C TRP A 221 14.98 -23.69 -6.06
N GLN A 222 15.22 -22.51 -6.61
CA GLN A 222 16.53 -21.85 -6.67
C GLN A 222 16.52 -20.49 -5.96
N GLY A 223 15.45 -20.18 -5.23
CA GLY A 223 15.30 -18.90 -4.56
C GLY A 223 16.38 -18.66 -3.52
N GLY A 224 16.88 -17.43 -3.51
CA GLY A 224 17.85 -16.95 -2.53
C GLY A 224 17.20 -16.54 -1.22
N THR A 225 17.97 -15.85 -0.37
CA THR A 225 17.52 -15.35 0.93
C THR A 225 16.62 -14.10 0.84
N ASP A 226 16.53 -13.45 -0.31
CA ASP A 226 15.94 -12.13 -0.51
C ASP A 226 14.70 -12.08 -1.40
N GLY A 227 14.33 -13.22 -2.06
CA GLY A 227 13.14 -13.26 -2.92
C GLY A 227 12.91 -14.60 -3.62
N PHE A 228 12.05 -14.57 -4.63
CA PHE A 228 11.77 -15.72 -5.49
C PHE A 228 12.82 -15.84 -6.60
N GLY A 229 13.13 -17.08 -7.02
CA GLY A 229 14.03 -17.32 -8.15
C GLY A 229 13.87 -18.70 -8.75
N THR A 230 13.94 -18.74 -10.09
CA THR A 230 14.17 -19.90 -10.94
C THR A 230 15.35 -19.58 -11.87
N ARG A 231 15.60 -20.43 -12.88
CA ARG A 231 16.64 -20.15 -13.87
C ARG A 231 16.42 -18.80 -14.56
N ASP A 232 15.20 -18.56 -15.03
CA ASP A 232 14.88 -17.47 -15.95
C ASP A 232 13.93 -16.42 -15.33
N VAL A 233 13.54 -16.58 -14.06
CA VAL A 233 12.60 -15.68 -13.39
C VAL A 233 13.09 -15.30 -12.01
N SER A 234 13.02 -14.01 -11.69
CA SER A 234 13.47 -13.47 -10.41
C SER A 234 12.56 -12.38 -9.89
N VAL A 235 12.22 -12.46 -8.59
CA VAL A 235 11.61 -11.38 -7.82
C VAL A 235 12.53 -11.01 -6.69
N ARG A 236 12.96 -9.75 -6.67
CA ARG A 236 13.80 -9.16 -5.62
C ARG A 236 13.12 -7.88 -5.09
N PRO A 237 13.53 -7.37 -3.95
CA PRO A 237 13.06 -6.06 -3.51
C PRO A 237 13.23 -5.01 -4.60
N GLY A 238 12.12 -4.43 -5.04
CA GLY A 238 12.09 -3.38 -6.05
C GLY A 238 12.32 -3.81 -7.50
N ARG A 239 12.50 -5.10 -7.81
CA ARG A 239 12.74 -5.57 -9.18
C ARG A 239 12.12 -6.92 -9.48
N LEU A 240 11.49 -7.03 -10.66
CA LEU A 240 10.93 -8.26 -11.20
C LEU A 240 11.46 -8.45 -12.62
N THR A 241 12.10 -9.59 -12.88
CA THR A 241 12.62 -9.92 -14.21
C THR A 241 12.28 -11.35 -14.56
N GLY A 242 12.08 -11.63 -15.84
CA GLY A 242 11.91 -13.01 -16.26
C GLY A 242 11.55 -13.21 -17.71
N THR A 243 11.51 -14.50 -18.08
CA THR A 243 11.03 -15.00 -19.37
C THR A 243 10.12 -16.19 -19.16
N ALA A 244 9.03 -16.27 -19.94
CA ALA A 244 8.11 -17.40 -19.96
C ALA A 244 7.44 -17.50 -21.33
N GLY A 245 7.64 -18.57 -22.05
CA GLY A 245 7.14 -18.69 -23.43
C GLY A 245 7.62 -17.52 -24.29
N ALA A 246 6.69 -16.81 -24.90
CA ALA A 246 6.98 -15.61 -25.70
C ALA A 246 7.07 -14.30 -24.88
N PHE A 247 6.93 -14.38 -23.56
CA PHE A 247 6.98 -13.21 -22.68
C PHE A 247 8.39 -12.98 -22.15
N THR A 248 8.75 -11.69 -22.08
CA THR A 248 9.95 -11.22 -21.35
C THR A 248 9.57 -9.95 -20.60
N TRP A 249 10.01 -9.83 -19.35
CA TRP A 249 9.75 -8.63 -18.53
C TRP A 249 10.97 -8.19 -17.73
N ASP A 250 11.10 -6.88 -17.59
CA ASP A 250 12.05 -6.23 -16.68
C ASP A 250 11.34 -5.01 -16.08
N LEU A 251 10.95 -5.13 -14.81
CA LEU A 251 10.14 -4.15 -14.10
C LEU A 251 10.82 -3.70 -12.81
N THR A 252 10.77 -2.40 -12.57
CA THR A 252 11.14 -1.80 -11.29
C THR A 252 9.88 -1.47 -10.51
N GLU A 253 9.79 -1.97 -9.27
CA GLU A 253 8.72 -1.68 -8.32
C GLU A 253 9.14 -0.58 -7.35
N ARG A 254 8.28 0.41 -7.11
CA ARG A 254 8.46 1.41 -6.07
C ARG A 254 7.24 1.46 -5.17
N ALA A 255 7.38 0.96 -3.95
CA ALA A 255 6.33 1.03 -2.93
C ALA A 255 6.01 2.49 -2.57
N GLN A 256 4.73 2.85 -2.59
CA GLN A 256 4.23 4.20 -2.30
C GLN A 256 3.80 4.38 -0.85
N ASP A 257 3.54 3.31 -0.14
CA ASP A 257 3.01 3.30 1.23
C ASP A 257 3.66 2.17 2.07
N ALA A 258 3.49 2.25 3.38
CA ALA A 258 3.89 1.18 4.28
C ALA A 258 3.10 -0.12 3.98
N PRO A 259 3.66 -1.30 4.27
CA PRO A 259 3.00 -2.58 4.06
C PRO A 259 1.58 -2.65 4.65
N LEU A 260 0.71 -3.38 3.99
CA LEU A 260 -0.66 -3.63 4.43
C LEU A 260 -0.82 -5.10 4.81
N PHE A 261 -1.34 -5.34 6.00
CA PHE A 261 -1.68 -6.67 6.49
C PHE A 261 -3.17 -6.91 6.30
N THR A 262 -3.54 -7.74 5.35
CA THR A 262 -4.93 -8.17 5.13
C THR A 262 -5.35 -9.08 6.27
N PHE A 263 -4.50 -9.99 6.67
CA PHE A 263 -4.65 -10.88 7.81
C PHE A 263 -4.04 -10.27 9.10
N PRO A 264 -4.34 -10.80 10.29
CA PRO A 264 -3.69 -10.38 11.52
C PRO A 264 -2.17 -10.51 11.41
N ARG A 265 -1.41 -9.51 11.88
CA ARG A 265 0.07 -9.52 11.79
C ARG A 265 0.72 -10.75 12.41
N TRP A 266 0.13 -11.27 13.49
CA TRP A 266 0.64 -12.46 14.15
C TRP A 266 0.56 -13.71 13.27
N SER A 267 -0.44 -13.82 12.37
CA SER A 267 -0.59 -14.97 11.47
C SER A 267 0.50 -15.04 10.41
N TRP A 268 1.08 -13.90 10.03
CA TRP A 268 2.26 -13.87 9.18
C TRP A 268 3.51 -14.35 9.92
N ARG A 269 3.65 -14.01 11.20
CA ARG A 269 4.81 -14.41 12.01
C ARG A 269 4.72 -15.86 12.50
N ARG A 270 3.52 -16.30 12.82
CA ARG A 270 3.23 -17.66 13.33
C ARG A 270 2.13 -18.26 12.45
N PRO A 271 2.44 -19.27 11.62
CA PRO A 271 1.49 -19.83 10.64
C PRO A 271 0.45 -20.74 11.32
N LEU A 272 -0.34 -20.18 12.23
CA LEU A 272 -1.44 -20.87 12.89
C LEU A 272 -2.72 -20.92 12.05
N LEU A 273 -2.87 -19.99 11.09
CA LEU A 273 -3.94 -20.00 10.08
C LEU A 273 -3.54 -20.89 8.91
N PRO A 274 -4.51 -21.43 8.15
CA PRO A 274 -4.23 -22.19 6.92
C PRO A 274 -3.38 -21.43 5.91
N ALA A 275 -3.61 -20.13 5.79
CA ALA A 275 -2.80 -19.22 5.01
C ALA A 275 -2.82 -17.81 5.65
N ALA A 276 -1.84 -16.99 5.31
CA ALA A 276 -1.79 -15.57 5.64
C ALA A 276 -1.33 -14.78 4.41
N GLN A 277 -1.90 -13.58 4.23
CA GLN A 277 -1.56 -12.66 3.16
C GLN A 277 -1.06 -11.35 3.73
N ILE A 278 -0.05 -10.80 3.09
CA ILE A 278 0.44 -9.44 3.29
C ILE A 278 0.67 -8.77 1.95
N LEU A 279 0.62 -7.44 1.92
CA LEU A 279 1.03 -6.64 0.77
C LEU A 279 2.26 -5.84 1.18
N PRO A 280 3.48 -6.24 0.77
CA PRO A 280 4.68 -5.42 0.91
C PRO A 280 4.46 -4.03 0.30
N ALA A 281 3.82 -3.98 -0.86
CA ALA A 281 3.41 -2.75 -1.51
C ALA A 281 1.92 -2.81 -1.90
N ALA A 282 1.03 -2.38 -1.00
CA ALA A 282 -0.40 -2.26 -1.32
C ALA A 282 -0.71 -1.13 -2.30
N ARG A 283 0.23 -0.24 -2.53
CA ARG A 283 0.32 0.71 -3.63
C ARG A 283 1.76 0.77 -4.06
N ALA A 284 1.98 0.47 -5.32
CA ALA A 284 3.27 0.59 -5.97
C ALA A 284 3.12 1.37 -7.29
N THR A 285 4.24 1.79 -7.82
CA THR A 285 4.38 2.20 -9.21
C THR A 285 5.39 1.28 -9.89
N TYR A 286 5.07 0.89 -11.11
CA TYR A 286 5.90 0.04 -11.94
C TYR A 286 6.43 0.80 -13.14
N ASP A 287 7.73 0.69 -13.37
CA ASP A 287 8.43 1.21 -14.55
C ASP A 287 9.17 0.06 -15.22
N GLY A 288 9.17 0.03 -16.55
CA GLY A 288 9.89 -0.99 -17.33
C GLY A 288 9.08 -1.52 -18.50
N THR A 289 9.39 -2.73 -18.95
CA THR A 289 8.81 -3.31 -20.16
C THR A 289 8.33 -4.73 -19.93
N VAL A 290 7.24 -5.08 -20.63
CA VAL A 290 6.78 -6.45 -20.84
C VAL A 290 6.66 -6.63 -22.36
N THR A 291 7.40 -7.57 -22.91
CA THR A 291 7.38 -7.90 -24.36
C THR A 291 6.76 -9.27 -24.54
N HIS A 292 5.83 -9.40 -25.47
CA HIS A 292 5.25 -10.68 -25.88
C HIS A 292 4.83 -10.63 -27.35
N ASN A 293 5.04 -11.70 -28.09
CA ASN A 293 4.68 -11.84 -29.51
C ASN A 293 5.09 -10.62 -30.36
N GLY A 294 6.28 -10.06 -30.10
CA GLY A 294 6.80 -8.88 -30.83
C GLY A 294 6.17 -7.53 -30.42
N ARG A 295 5.20 -7.52 -29.49
CA ARG A 295 4.61 -6.30 -28.92
C ARG A 295 5.30 -5.97 -27.61
N THR A 296 5.53 -4.69 -27.33
CA THR A 296 6.12 -4.23 -26.08
C THR A 296 5.15 -3.28 -25.36
N LEU A 297 4.72 -3.70 -24.18
CA LEU A 297 4.02 -2.85 -23.21
C LEU A 297 5.08 -2.11 -22.39
N THR A 298 5.10 -0.80 -22.45
CA THR A 298 6.04 0.04 -21.70
C THR A 298 5.33 0.72 -20.55
N LEU A 299 5.58 0.26 -19.33
CA LEU A 299 5.02 0.85 -18.11
C LEU A 299 5.82 2.08 -17.69
N LYS A 300 5.13 3.17 -17.38
CA LYS A 300 5.71 4.43 -16.88
C LYS A 300 4.92 4.89 -15.65
N GLY A 301 5.40 4.52 -14.46
CA GLY A 301 4.69 4.82 -13.22
C GLY A 301 3.32 4.14 -13.12
N ALA A 302 3.14 2.99 -13.76
CA ALA A 302 1.89 2.23 -13.77
C ALA A 302 1.46 1.88 -12.34
N PRO A 303 0.25 2.23 -11.90
CA PRO A 303 -0.22 1.88 -10.57
C PRO A 303 -0.44 0.38 -10.45
N GLY A 304 -0.18 -0.13 -9.25
CA GLY A 304 -0.38 -1.53 -8.96
C GLY A 304 -0.05 -1.89 -7.51
N ALA A 305 0.09 -3.17 -7.26
CA ALA A 305 0.39 -3.72 -5.94
C ALA A 305 1.25 -4.98 -6.02
N SER A 306 1.98 -5.28 -4.95
CA SER A 306 2.56 -6.59 -4.73
C SER A 306 2.07 -7.21 -3.44
N ALA A 307 1.82 -8.52 -3.48
CA ALA A 307 1.38 -9.28 -2.32
C ALA A 307 2.12 -10.59 -2.16
N ARG A 308 2.05 -11.10 -0.94
CA ARG A 308 2.65 -12.36 -0.53
C ARG A 308 1.63 -13.21 0.20
N ILE A 309 1.61 -14.49 -0.12
CA ILE A 309 0.82 -15.49 0.60
C ILE A 309 1.78 -16.57 1.09
N TYR A 310 1.56 -17.06 2.30
CA TYR A 310 2.23 -18.23 2.86
C TYR A 310 1.22 -19.11 3.59
N GLY A 311 1.20 -20.40 3.25
CA GLY A 311 0.21 -21.30 3.82
C GLY A 311 0.42 -22.77 3.50
N HIS A 312 -0.67 -23.52 3.63
CA HIS A 312 -0.72 -24.98 3.39
C HIS A 312 -1.39 -25.35 2.06
N GLY A 313 -1.51 -24.41 1.14
CA GLY A 313 -2.23 -24.53 -0.13
C GLY A 313 -3.47 -23.64 -0.18
N ASN A 314 -4.26 -23.82 -1.23
CA ASN A 314 -5.41 -22.98 -1.52
C ASN A 314 -6.59 -23.27 -0.59
N ALA A 315 -7.46 -22.28 -0.39
CA ALA A 315 -8.73 -22.45 0.27
C ALA A 315 -9.66 -23.36 -0.59
N ARG A 316 -10.67 -23.94 0.03
CA ARG A 316 -11.69 -24.72 -0.70
C ARG A 316 -12.42 -23.87 -1.74
N ARG A 317 -12.68 -22.61 -1.39
CA ARG A 317 -13.31 -21.60 -2.24
C ARG A 317 -12.87 -20.22 -1.73
N TRP A 318 -12.55 -19.30 -2.63
CA TRP A 318 -12.17 -17.94 -2.25
C TRP A 318 -12.60 -16.92 -3.28
N SER A 319 -12.67 -15.67 -2.85
CA SER A 319 -12.60 -14.49 -3.72
C SER A 319 -11.58 -13.50 -3.17
N TRP A 320 -10.92 -12.81 -4.06
CA TRP A 320 -9.95 -11.78 -3.76
C TRP A 320 -10.21 -10.53 -4.59
N LEU A 321 -9.94 -9.37 -4.00
CA LEU A 321 -9.99 -8.07 -4.65
C LEU A 321 -8.84 -7.22 -4.15
N HIS A 322 -8.09 -6.67 -5.09
CA HIS A 322 -7.27 -5.48 -4.88
C HIS A 322 -7.83 -4.33 -5.72
N ALA A 323 -8.02 -3.16 -5.11
CA ALA A 323 -8.55 -1.98 -5.78
C ALA A 323 -7.82 -0.73 -5.33
N ASP A 324 -7.12 -0.06 -6.26
CA ASP A 324 -6.71 1.34 -6.08
C ASP A 324 -7.93 2.23 -6.32
N LEU A 325 -8.40 2.87 -5.26
CA LEU A 325 -9.62 3.69 -5.26
C LEU A 325 -9.34 5.15 -5.66
N GLY A 326 -8.12 5.44 -6.07
CA GLY A 326 -7.67 6.79 -6.37
C GLY A 326 -7.37 7.64 -5.13
N GLY A 327 -6.65 8.76 -5.32
CA GLY A 327 -6.27 9.66 -4.22
C GLY A 327 -5.40 9.02 -3.14
N GLY A 328 -4.91 7.80 -3.36
CA GLY A 328 -4.13 6.99 -2.44
C GLY A 328 -4.95 6.13 -1.48
N ASP A 329 -6.25 6.01 -1.70
CA ASP A 329 -7.10 5.07 -1.00
C ASP A 329 -6.99 3.68 -1.64
N VAL A 330 -6.95 2.61 -0.84
CA VAL A 330 -6.82 1.23 -1.31
C VAL A 330 -7.78 0.33 -0.55
N LEU A 331 -8.44 -0.55 -1.27
CA LEU A 331 -9.24 -1.64 -0.71
C LEU A 331 -8.61 -2.99 -1.03
N GLU A 332 -8.46 -3.81 -0.01
CA GLU A 332 -8.02 -5.19 -0.11
C GLU A 332 -9.04 -6.10 0.57
N VAL A 333 -9.46 -7.14 -0.13
CA VAL A 333 -10.46 -8.11 0.36
C VAL A 333 -10.00 -9.52 0.05
N VAL A 334 -10.08 -10.40 1.04
CA VAL A 334 -10.02 -11.86 0.87
C VAL A 334 -11.22 -12.47 1.58
N ALA A 335 -12.01 -13.23 0.86
CA ALA A 335 -13.03 -14.06 1.46
C ALA A 335 -12.74 -15.53 1.15
N ALA A 336 -12.75 -16.40 2.14
CA ALA A 336 -12.31 -17.78 1.96
C ALA A 336 -13.13 -18.78 2.81
N VAL A 337 -13.41 -19.94 2.21
CA VAL A 337 -13.95 -21.11 2.87
C VAL A 337 -12.80 -22.08 3.16
N SER A 338 -12.69 -22.53 4.39
CA SER A 338 -11.62 -23.43 4.82
C SER A 338 -11.71 -24.80 4.17
N THR A 339 -10.57 -25.43 3.91
CA THR A 339 -10.48 -26.85 3.52
C THR A 339 -10.73 -27.79 4.71
N ARG A 340 -10.57 -27.33 5.95
CA ARG A 340 -10.74 -28.15 7.16
C ARG A 340 -12.19 -28.65 7.28
N PRO A 341 -12.45 -29.97 7.43
CA PRO A 341 -13.78 -30.54 7.44
C PRO A 341 -14.76 -29.85 8.41
N VAL A 342 -14.31 -29.59 9.64
CA VAL A 342 -15.13 -28.95 10.69
C VAL A 342 -15.56 -27.51 10.32
N LEU A 343 -14.84 -26.83 9.44
CA LEU A 343 -15.10 -25.44 9.05
C LEU A 343 -15.75 -25.30 7.68
N ARG A 344 -15.94 -26.40 6.94
CA ARG A 344 -16.47 -26.36 5.55
C ARG A 344 -17.92 -25.85 5.45
N GLY A 345 -18.71 -26.08 6.50
CA GLY A 345 -20.12 -25.62 6.56
C GLY A 345 -20.29 -24.19 7.03
N LEU A 346 -19.21 -23.52 7.42
CA LEU A 346 -19.27 -22.13 7.86
C LEU A 346 -19.27 -21.18 6.66
N PRO A 347 -19.92 -20.01 6.79
CA PRO A 347 -19.83 -18.94 5.80
C PRO A 347 -18.38 -18.55 5.55
N PRO A 348 -18.07 -17.99 4.35
CA PRO A 348 -16.72 -17.51 4.07
C PRO A 348 -16.20 -16.56 5.16
N LEU A 349 -14.98 -16.79 5.62
CA LEU A 349 -14.26 -15.81 6.47
C LEU A 349 -13.82 -14.67 5.60
N VAL A 350 -14.16 -13.44 5.99
CA VAL A 350 -13.83 -12.23 5.24
C VAL A 350 -12.71 -11.48 5.96
N PHE A 351 -11.63 -11.22 5.24
CA PHE A 351 -10.57 -10.30 5.64
C PHE A 351 -10.64 -9.09 4.71
N LEU A 352 -10.85 -7.91 5.27
CA LEU A 352 -11.03 -6.68 4.51
C LEU A 352 -10.24 -5.54 5.14
N ARG A 353 -9.51 -4.80 4.31
CA ARG A 353 -8.74 -3.61 4.71
C ARG A 353 -8.98 -2.48 3.74
N LEU A 354 -9.59 -1.41 4.21
CA LEU A 354 -9.73 -0.15 3.49
C LEU A 354 -8.76 0.87 4.09
N ARG A 355 -7.71 1.21 3.34
CA ARG A 355 -6.77 2.27 3.69
C ARG A 355 -7.29 3.59 3.13
N LEU A 356 -7.53 4.56 4.00
CA LEU A 356 -7.97 5.91 3.63
C LEU A 356 -6.80 6.87 3.88
N ARG A 357 -6.09 7.28 2.81
CA ARG A 357 -4.87 8.10 2.88
C ARG A 357 -5.14 9.45 3.54
N ARG A 358 -6.17 10.17 3.11
CA ARG A 358 -6.54 11.48 3.68
C ARG A 358 -6.75 11.43 5.19
N ARG A 359 -7.15 10.28 5.73
CA ARG A 359 -7.41 10.09 7.16
C ARG A 359 -6.24 9.43 7.89
N GLY A 360 -5.20 8.96 7.17
CA GLY A 360 -4.07 8.20 7.71
C GLY A 360 -4.49 6.97 8.51
N ARG A 361 -5.59 6.34 8.13
CA ARG A 361 -6.20 5.24 8.89
C ARG A 361 -6.61 4.10 7.96
N THR A 362 -6.45 2.88 8.48
CA THR A 362 -7.01 1.67 7.87
C THR A 362 -8.25 1.24 8.62
N TRP A 363 -9.33 0.94 7.88
CA TRP A 363 -10.59 0.44 8.42
C TRP A 363 -10.88 -0.95 7.84
N PRO A 364 -11.41 -1.89 8.65
CA PRO A 364 -11.48 -1.88 10.10
C PRO A 364 -10.10 -1.68 10.75
N ARG A 365 -10.07 -1.15 11.98
CA ARG A 365 -8.80 -0.83 12.66
C ARG A 365 -7.91 -2.06 12.92
N ARG A 366 -8.54 -3.23 13.09
CA ARG A 366 -7.87 -4.52 13.28
C ARG A 366 -8.25 -5.47 12.16
N ALA A 367 -7.29 -6.23 11.64
CA ALA A 367 -7.49 -7.14 10.52
C ALA A 367 -8.45 -8.30 10.85
N GLU A 368 -8.45 -8.77 12.09
CA GLU A 368 -9.30 -9.87 12.56
C GLU A 368 -10.79 -9.50 12.71
N ARG A 369 -11.13 -8.22 12.82
CA ARG A 369 -12.53 -7.79 13.05
C ARG A 369 -13.53 -8.29 12.01
N PRO A 370 -13.25 -8.25 10.71
CA PRO A 370 -14.18 -8.79 9.71
C PRO A 370 -14.38 -10.30 9.87
N ALA A 371 -13.29 -11.05 10.06
CA ALA A 371 -13.34 -12.51 10.14
C ALA A 371 -14.00 -13.01 11.43
N LEU A 372 -13.77 -12.34 12.56
CA LEU A 372 -14.38 -12.69 13.85
C LEU A 372 -15.79 -12.13 14.03
N GLY A 373 -16.22 -11.24 13.15
CA GLY A 373 -17.54 -10.60 13.21
C GLY A 373 -18.72 -11.55 13.07
N TRP A 374 -18.53 -12.79 12.62
CA TRP A 374 -19.58 -13.80 12.57
C TRP A 374 -20.09 -14.20 13.98
N ALA A 375 -19.25 -14.08 14.99
CA ALA A 375 -19.60 -14.39 16.38
C ALA A 375 -20.19 -13.20 17.18
N GLY A 376 -20.29 -12.00 16.56
CA GLY A 376 -20.66 -10.80 17.30
C GLY A 376 -21.09 -9.59 16.45
N ALA A 377 -20.96 -8.39 16.98
CA ALA A 377 -21.54 -7.15 16.48
C ALA A 377 -20.92 -6.55 15.20
N GLY A 378 -19.95 -7.16 14.55
CA GLY A 378 -19.32 -6.66 13.33
C GLY A 378 -19.32 -7.73 12.26
N ARG A 379 -20.46 -7.95 11.59
CA ARG A 379 -20.59 -9.05 10.62
C ARG A 379 -20.15 -8.60 9.25
N PHE A 380 -19.16 -9.31 8.69
CA PHE A 380 -18.84 -9.27 7.28
C PHE A 380 -19.32 -10.58 6.63
N ARG A 381 -19.88 -10.48 5.44
CA ARG A 381 -20.39 -11.61 4.66
C ARG A 381 -19.87 -11.47 3.23
N ALA A 382 -19.58 -12.60 2.60
CA ALA A 382 -19.24 -12.66 1.19
C ALA A 382 -20.14 -13.69 0.50
N GLU A 383 -20.61 -13.32 -0.68
CA GLU A 383 -21.25 -14.23 -1.62
C GLU A 383 -20.28 -14.43 -2.77
N ILE A 384 -19.56 -15.56 -2.75
CA ILE A 384 -18.54 -15.90 -3.73
C ILE A 384 -19.21 -16.49 -4.95
N GLY A 385 -18.98 -15.94 -6.14
CA GLY A 385 -19.58 -16.39 -7.40
C GLY A 385 -18.96 -15.75 -8.62
N LEU A 386 -19.42 -16.10 -9.78
CA LEU A 386 -19.09 -15.52 -11.08
C LEU A 386 -20.37 -15.38 -11.89
N PRO A 387 -20.49 -14.38 -12.75
CA PRO A 387 -19.49 -13.31 -12.99
C PRO A 387 -19.47 -12.26 -11.89
N VAL A 388 -20.39 -12.30 -10.93
CA VAL A 388 -20.51 -11.30 -9.86
C VAL A 388 -20.34 -11.94 -8.50
N TRP A 389 -19.61 -11.27 -7.61
CA TRP A 389 -19.51 -11.59 -6.20
C TRP A 389 -19.58 -10.33 -5.33
N THR A 390 -20.00 -10.52 -4.09
CA THR A 390 -20.24 -9.38 -3.20
C THR A 390 -19.62 -9.58 -1.82
N VAL A 391 -19.25 -8.46 -1.20
CA VAL A 391 -18.92 -8.40 0.22
C VAL A 391 -19.69 -7.28 0.90
N THR A 392 -20.31 -7.59 2.02
CA THR A 392 -21.01 -6.63 2.85
C THR A 392 -20.55 -6.75 4.29
N GLY A 393 -20.49 -5.64 5.02
CA GLY A 393 -20.15 -5.70 6.43
C GLY A 393 -20.14 -4.37 7.14
N ARG A 394 -20.04 -4.44 8.46
CA ARG A 394 -19.94 -3.24 9.29
C ARG A 394 -18.89 -3.40 10.38
N SER A 395 -18.24 -2.30 10.73
CA SER A 395 -17.35 -2.22 11.89
C SER A 395 -17.42 -0.82 12.49
N GLY A 396 -17.84 -0.74 13.75
CA GLY A 396 -18.16 0.53 14.39
C GLY A 396 -19.30 1.27 13.68
N LEU A 397 -19.11 2.55 13.45
CA LEU A 397 -20.09 3.44 12.80
C LEU A 397 -19.99 3.44 11.27
N ARG A 398 -19.39 2.43 10.65
CA ARG A 398 -19.28 2.31 9.18
C ARG A 398 -19.77 0.98 8.70
N ARG A 399 -20.42 0.99 7.53
CA ARG A 399 -20.71 -0.20 6.75
C ARG A 399 -20.16 -0.04 5.34
N ILE A 400 -19.81 -1.17 4.72
CA ILE A 400 -19.31 -1.23 3.36
C ILE A 400 -20.12 -2.26 2.56
N ARG A 401 -20.34 -1.97 1.29
CA ARG A 401 -20.77 -2.93 0.26
C ARG A 401 -19.76 -2.86 -0.87
N VAL A 402 -19.26 -3.99 -1.25
CA VAL A 402 -18.38 -4.20 -2.40
C VAL A 402 -19.09 -5.14 -3.34
N GLU A 403 -19.14 -4.80 -4.61
CA GLU A 403 -19.65 -5.62 -5.68
C GLU A 403 -18.58 -5.67 -6.77
N VAL A 404 -18.21 -6.85 -7.19
CA VAL A 404 -17.14 -7.08 -8.17
C VAL A 404 -17.73 -7.90 -9.30
N THR A 405 -17.46 -7.45 -10.53
CA THR A 405 -17.85 -8.14 -11.76
C THR A 405 -16.60 -8.58 -12.52
N GLN A 406 -16.48 -9.86 -12.80
CA GLN A 406 -15.42 -10.43 -13.63
C GLN A 406 -16.04 -10.92 -14.94
N PRO A 407 -16.01 -10.12 -16.02
CA PRO A 407 -16.54 -10.55 -17.31
C PRO A 407 -15.75 -11.77 -17.84
N GLU A 408 -16.43 -12.74 -18.40
CA GLU A 408 -15.83 -13.99 -18.90
C GLU A 408 -14.71 -13.70 -19.91
N ALA A 409 -14.94 -12.79 -20.85
CA ALA A 409 -13.98 -12.40 -21.87
C ALA A 409 -12.68 -11.78 -21.32
N ARG A 410 -12.71 -11.27 -20.07
CA ARG A 410 -11.57 -10.65 -19.38
C ARG A 410 -11.10 -11.49 -18.19
N THR A 411 -11.43 -12.79 -18.18
CA THR A 411 -11.11 -13.71 -17.07
C THR A 411 -10.30 -14.89 -17.58
N LEU A 412 -9.14 -15.08 -16.97
CA LEU A 412 -8.24 -16.21 -17.23
C LEU A 412 -8.51 -17.34 -16.22
N THR A 413 -8.70 -18.56 -16.71
CA THR A 413 -8.84 -19.75 -15.85
C THR A 413 -7.54 -20.53 -15.80
N LEU A 414 -7.04 -20.79 -14.59
CA LEU A 414 -5.80 -21.51 -14.32
C LEU A 414 -6.02 -22.63 -13.32
N ALA A 415 -5.24 -23.72 -13.46
CA ALA A 415 -5.17 -24.80 -12.49
C ALA A 415 -3.97 -24.61 -11.56
N TYR A 416 -4.21 -24.55 -10.26
CA TYR A 416 -3.19 -24.53 -9.20
C TYR A 416 -3.05 -25.92 -8.59
N THR A 417 -1.82 -26.38 -8.44
CA THR A 417 -1.51 -27.65 -7.77
C THR A 417 -1.20 -27.38 -6.31
N ASN A 418 -1.99 -27.95 -5.40
CA ASN A 418 -1.76 -27.84 -3.96
C ASN A 418 -0.62 -28.77 -3.51
N PRO A 419 -0.03 -28.55 -2.31
CA PRO A 419 1.02 -29.43 -1.78
C PRO A 419 0.62 -30.90 -1.61
N ASP A 420 -0.67 -31.18 -1.49
CA ASP A 420 -1.22 -32.55 -1.42
C ASP A 420 -1.47 -33.19 -2.81
N GLY A 421 -1.06 -32.53 -3.89
CA GLY A 421 -1.27 -32.96 -5.27
C GLY A 421 -2.67 -32.68 -5.82
N SER A 422 -3.59 -32.16 -5.00
CA SER A 422 -4.93 -31.82 -5.48
C SER A 422 -4.92 -30.55 -6.32
N GLU A 423 -5.80 -30.45 -7.29
CA GLU A 423 -5.96 -29.27 -8.12
C GLU A 423 -7.07 -28.34 -7.60
N THR A 424 -6.89 -27.04 -7.86
CA THR A 424 -7.84 -26.00 -7.56
C THR A 424 -7.85 -25.01 -8.71
N PHE A 425 -9.03 -24.65 -9.21
CA PHE A 425 -9.16 -23.71 -10.32
C PHE A 425 -9.25 -22.27 -9.80
N CYS A 426 -8.49 -21.41 -10.40
CA CYS A 426 -8.51 -19.97 -10.20
C CYS A 426 -9.01 -19.27 -11.46
N ARG A 427 -9.89 -18.30 -11.29
CA ARG A 427 -10.38 -17.43 -12.35
C ARG A 427 -9.97 -16.01 -11.98
N ASN A 428 -8.94 -15.53 -12.67
CA ASN A 428 -8.32 -14.24 -12.42
C ASN A 428 -8.69 -13.22 -13.50
N SER A 429 -8.90 -11.97 -13.10
CA SER A 429 -9.07 -10.83 -14.00
C SER A 429 -8.34 -9.61 -13.44
N GLU A 430 -7.46 -9.03 -14.25
CA GLU A 430 -6.74 -7.77 -13.93
C GLU A 430 -7.48 -6.53 -14.45
N THR A 431 -8.60 -6.74 -15.13
CA THR A 431 -9.47 -5.70 -15.68
C THR A 431 -10.92 -5.90 -15.25
N ALA A 432 -11.14 -6.38 -14.02
CA ALA A 432 -12.48 -6.50 -13.44
C ALA A 432 -13.09 -5.12 -13.13
N ASP A 433 -14.41 -5.11 -13.00
CA ASP A 433 -15.15 -3.93 -12.55
C ASP A 433 -15.47 -4.06 -11.06
N ALA A 434 -15.53 -2.93 -10.36
CA ALA A 434 -15.94 -2.94 -8.97
C ALA A 434 -16.70 -1.69 -8.56
N VAL A 435 -17.70 -1.86 -7.69
CA VAL A 435 -18.42 -0.76 -7.03
C VAL A 435 -18.25 -0.90 -5.53
N VAL A 436 -17.68 0.11 -4.91
CA VAL A 436 -17.42 0.15 -3.47
C VAL A 436 -18.21 1.29 -2.84
N ARG A 437 -19.15 0.96 -1.97
CA ARG A 437 -19.97 1.92 -1.24
C ARG A 437 -19.64 1.89 0.23
N LEU A 438 -19.22 3.03 0.78
CA LEU A 438 -18.95 3.23 2.20
C LEU A 438 -19.97 4.19 2.77
N GLU A 439 -20.58 3.79 3.88
CA GLU A 439 -21.56 4.61 4.58
C GLU A 439 -21.17 4.77 6.05
N ARG A 440 -21.63 5.85 6.65
CA ARG A 440 -21.42 6.18 8.05
C ARG A 440 -22.73 6.41 8.78
N TRP A 441 -22.80 5.92 10.02
CA TRP A 441 -23.92 6.11 10.91
C TRP A 441 -23.90 7.49 11.60
N TRP A 442 -24.99 8.24 11.39
CA TRP A 442 -25.27 9.54 12.00
C TRP A 442 -26.74 9.62 12.42
N GLY A 443 -27.20 8.68 13.31
CA GLY A 443 -28.62 8.47 13.58
C GLY A 443 -29.34 7.69 12.45
N ARG A 444 -28.84 7.78 11.23
CA ARG A 444 -29.18 6.99 10.03
C ARG A 444 -27.91 6.73 9.20
N TRP A 445 -27.94 5.72 8.34
CA TRP A 445 -26.84 5.46 7.39
C TRP A 445 -26.83 6.54 6.32
N ARG A 446 -25.68 7.18 6.14
CA ARG A 446 -25.44 8.20 5.10
C ARG A 446 -24.25 7.81 4.26
N PRO A 447 -24.28 8.06 2.94
CA PRO A 447 -23.11 7.86 2.08
C PRO A 447 -21.91 8.63 2.61
N GLU A 448 -20.75 7.97 2.71
CA GLU A 448 -19.47 8.57 3.06
C GLU A 448 -18.55 8.64 1.85
N ALA A 449 -18.56 7.59 1.00
CA ALA A 449 -17.84 7.52 -0.25
C ALA A 449 -18.46 6.47 -1.18
N LEU A 450 -18.30 6.69 -2.48
CA LEU A 450 -18.62 5.77 -3.56
C LEU A 450 -17.44 5.77 -4.52
N TRP A 451 -16.94 4.60 -4.85
CA TRP A 451 -15.92 4.38 -5.87
C TRP A 451 -16.45 3.40 -6.91
N THR A 452 -16.23 3.72 -8.16
CA THR A 452 -16.53 2.87 -9.30
C THR A 452 -15.24 2.65 -10.08
N LEU A 453 -14.88 1.40 -10.25
CA LEU A 453 -13.74 0.95 -11.05
C LEU A 453 -14.30 0.29 -12.29
N ASP A 454 -13.93 0.79 -13.45
CA ASP A 454 -14.29 0.26 -14.76
C ASP A 454 -13.04 -0.32 -15.41
N GLY A 455 -12.93 -1.64 -15.38
CA GLY A 455 -11.79 -2.36 -15.92
C GLY A 455 -10.45 -2.10 -15.19
N THR A 456 -10.46 -1.69 -13.92
CA THR A 456 -9.24 -1.34 -13.17
C THR A 456 -9.16 -2.02 -11.80
N ALA A 457 -10.09 -2.91 -11.50
CA ALA A 457 -10.03 -3.76 -10.33
C ALA A 457 -9.29 -5.07 -10.65
N HIS A 458 -8.48 -5.53 -9.72
CA HIS A 458 -7.79 -6.83 -9.80
C HIS A 458 -8.55 -7.83 -8.94
N ALA A 459 -9.09 -8.87 -9.55
CA ALA A 459 -10.01 -9.77 -8.86
C ALA A 459 -9.80 -11.23 -9.24
N GLU A 460 -10.04 -12.11 -8.27
CA GLU A 460 -9.88 -13.54 -8.40
C GLU A 460 -10.99 -14.27 -7.69
N VAL A 461 -11.53 -15.33 -8.32
CA VAL A 461 -12.41 -16.29 -7.70
C VAL A 461 -11.86 -17.68 -7.95
N GLY A 462 -11.67 -18.46 -6.87
CA GLY A 462 -11.18 -19.82 -7.02
C GLY A 462 -11.90 -20.81 -6.12
N GLY A 463 -11.71 -22.08 -6.45
CA GLY A 463 -12.30 -23.19 -5.73
C GLY A 463 -12.09 -24.53 -6.39
N ARG A 464 -12.42 -25.59 -5.62
CA ARG A 464 -12.43 -26.98 -6.08
C ARG A 464 -13.77 -27.33 -6.72
#